data_3d56ac67c14adfa7d84b2588c4fe4abf
#
_entry.id   3d56ac67c14adfa7d84b2588c4fe4abf
#
_cell.length_a   1.000
_cell.length_b   1.000
_cell.length_c   1.000
_cell.angle_alpha   90.00
_cell.angle_beta   90.00
_cell.angle_gamma   90.00
#
_symmetry.space_group_name_H-M   'P 1'
#
loop_
_entity.id
_entity.type
_entity.pdbx_description
1 polymer ?
#
loop_
_entity_poly.entity_id
_entity_poly.type
_entity_poly.pdbx_seq_one_letter_code
_entity_poly.pdbx_strand_id
1 'polypeptide(L)'
;MLESDMNRYESPSFGHAQMVDVQCGKEVRIINPSNLYGCSIGDHSFIGPFVEIQSKASIGKNSRIQSHCFVCSLVEIGDSCFVGHGVTFVNDLFKDGKPSKDERDWLPTKIGNEVSIGSGSTILPVKICDGCVVGAGSVVVRDLTIRGVYAGNPAKLIRKI
;
A
#
# COMPACT_ATOMS: atom_id res chain seq x y z
N MET A 1 -21.04 -4.05 48.12
CA MET A 1 -21.11 -2.92 47.15
C MET A 1 -19.94 -3.07 46.18
N LEU A 2 -20.05 -3.89 45.13
CA LEU A 2 -19.06 -3.99 44.03
C LEU A 2 -19.44 -5.08 43.00
N GLU A 3 -20.76 -5.39 42.83
CA GLU A 3 -21.22 -6.33 41.81
C GLU A 3 -22.00 -5.68 40.64
N SER A 4 -22.20 -4.37 40.65
CA SER A 4 -23.01 -3.67 39.65
C SER A 4 -22.25 -3.02 38.53
N ASP A 5 -20.92 -3.05 38.50
CA ASP A 5 -20.13 -2.36 37.47
C ASP A 5 -19.48 -3.28 36.41
N MET A 6 -19.64 -4.60 36.51
CA MET A 6 -19.05 -5.52 35.53
C MET A 6 -19.85 -5.69 34.21
N ASN A 7 -21.00 -5.07 34.10
CA ASN A 7 -21.89 -5.21 32.91
C ASN A 7 -21.90 -4.01 31.97
N ARG A 8 -20.88 -3.15 32.01
CA ARG A 8 -20.79 -1.93 31.17
C ARG A 8 -20.09 -2.14 29.82
N TYR A 9 -19.46 -3.28 29.61
CA TYR A 9 -18.71 -3.54 28.38
C TYR A 9 -19.39 -4.70 27.62
N GLU A 10 -19.89 -4.39 26.43
CA GLU A 10 -20.30 -5.44 25.49
C GLU A 10 -19.06 -6.21 25.04
N SER A 11 -19.18 -7.51 24.85
CA SER A 11 -18.12 -8.31 24.26
C SER A 11 -17.80 -7.77 22.87
N PRO A 12 -16.52 -7.50 22.53
CA PRO A 12 -16.17 -7.00 21.21
C PRO A 12 -16.54 -8.04 20.16
N SER A 13 -17.04 -7.59 19.02
CA SER A 13 -17.15 -8.43 17.85
C SER A 13 -15.76 -8.59 17.22
N PHE A 14 -15.34 -9.82 16.94
CA PHE A 14 -14.09 -10.11 16.26
C PHE A 14 -14.35 -10.28 14.77
N GLY A 15 -13.76 -9.40 13.94
CA GLY A 15 -13.59 -9.67 12.51
C GLY A 15 -12.37 -10.59 12.32
N HIS A 16 -12.50 -11.55 11.41
CA HIS A 16 -11.33 -12.36 11.03
C HIS A 16 -10.56 -11.63 9.94
N ALA A 17 -9.29 -11.31 10.18
CA ALA A 17 -8.36 -10.95 9.13
C ALA A 17 -8.17 -12.20 8.26
N GLN A 18 -8.68 -12.19 7.04
CA GLN A 18 -8.59 -13.31 6.11
C GLN A 18 -8.41 -12.81 4.69
N MET A 19 -7.86 -13.67 3.85
CA MET A 19 -7.90 -13.44 2.41
C MET A 19 -9.35 -13.61 1.92
N VAL A 20 -9.95 -12.52 1.45
CA VAL A 20 -11.30 -12.51 0.91
C VAL A 20 -11.27 -11.99 -0.53
N ASP A 21 -11.75 -12.78 -1.48
CA ASP A 21 -11.81 -12.42 -2.91
C ASP A 21 -10.45 -11.96 -3.48
N VAL A 22 -9.37 -12.66 -3.10
CA VAL A 22 -8.01 -12.38 -3.59
C VAL A 22 -7.71 -13.26 -4.80
N GLN A 23 -7.33 -12.64 -5.91
CA GLN A 23 -6.87 -13.32 -7.12
C GLN A 23 -5.34 -13.42 -7.10
N CYS A 24 -4.80 -14.63 -6.98
CA CYS A 24 -3.37 -14.88 -6.99
C CYS A 24 -2.94 -15.59 -8.28
N GLY A 25 -1.84 -15.11 -8.85
CA GLY A 25 -1.12 -15.81 -9.90
C GLY A 25 -0.38 -17.05 -9.37
N LYS A 26 0.53 -17.59 -10.19
CA LYS A 26 1.33 -18.77 -9.83
C LYS A 26 2.40 -18.41 -8.81
N GLU A 27 2.68 -19.32 -7.88
CA GLU A 27 3.78 -19.24 -6.92
C GLU A 27 3.82 -17.93 -6.11
N VAL A 28 2.67 -17.33 -5.84
CA VAL A 28 2.55 -16.20 -4.93
C VAL A 28 2.80 -16.67 -3.50
N ARG A 29 3.67 -15.97 -2.77
CA ARG A 29 3.97 -16.26 -1.38
C ARG A 29 3.46 -15.17 -0.47
N ILE A 30 2.54 -15.50 0.43
CA ILE A 30 1.97 -14.58 1.42
C ILE A 30 2.34 -15.07 2.81
N ILE A 31 2.86 -14.18 3.65
CA ILE A 31 3.26 -14.46 5.04
C ILE A 31 2.21 -13.91 5.99
N ASN A 32 1.61 -14.78 6.76
CA ASN A 32 0.65 -14.40 7.80
C ASN A 32 1.33 -13.80 9.04
N PRO A 33 0.63 -12.96 9.83
CA PRO A 33 -0.70 -12.46 9.54
C PRO A 33 -0.68 -11.34 8.50
N SER A 34 -1.65 -11.36 7.58
CA SER A 34 -1.86 -10.32 6.56
C SER A 34 -3.36 -10.17 6.30
N ASN A 35 -3.80 -8.99 5.87
CA ASN A 35 -5.19 -8.68 5.58
C ASN A 35 -5.32 -8.27 4.11
N LEU A 36 -5.81 -9.17 3.26
CA LEU A 36 -5.95 -8.94 1.83
C LEU A 36 -7.40 -9.17 1.41
N TYR A 37 -7.99 -8.23 0.68
CA TYR A 37 -9.35 -8.40 0.20
C TYR A 37 -9.62 -7.67 -1.13
N GLY A 38 -10.35 -8.34 -2.03
CA GLY A 38 -10.80 -7.80 -3.32
C GLY A 38 -9.65 -7.31 -4.22
N CYS A 39 -8.46 -7.87 -4.09
CA CYS A 39 -7.26 -7.45 -4.79
C CYS A 39 -6.69 -8.55 -5.70
N SER A 40 -5.73 -8.20 -6.55
CA SER A 40 -5.01 -9.15 -7.40
C SER A 40 -3.51 -9.10 -7.20
N ILE A 41 -2.84 -10.27 -7.27
CA ILE A 41 -1.39 -10.40 -7.07
C ILE A 41 -0.84 -11.27 -8.19
N GLY A 42 0.10 -10.74 -8.95
CA GLY A 42 0.75 -11.42 -10.08
C GLY A 42 1.72 -12.52 -9.68
N ASP A 43 2.08 -13.35 -10.65
CA ASP A 43 2.94 -14.52 -10.48
C ASP A 43 4.24 -14.21 -9.75
N HIS A 44 4.71 -15.14 -8.92
CA HIS A 44 6.00 -15.13 -8.23
C HIS A 44 6.20 -13.94 -7.28
N SER A 45 5.13 -13.25 -6.90
CA SER A 45 5.20 -12.11 -6.00
C SER A 45 5.20 -12.53 -4.54
N PHE A 46 5.77 -11.67 -3.69
CA PHE A 46 5.93 -11.90 -2.26
C PHE A 46 5.22 -10.81 -1.46
N ILE A 47 4.39 -11.22 -0.50
CA ILE A 47 3.71 -10.36 0.46
C ILE A 47 4.20 -10.72 1.85
N GLY A 48 4.84 -9.77 2.51
CA GLY A 48 5.36 -9.91 3.87
C GLY A 48 4.27 -9.94 4.94
N PRO A 49 4.62 -10.24 6.20
CA PRO A 49 3.65 -10.25 7.29
C PRO A 49 3.16 -8.83 7.64
N PHE A 50 1.97 -8.76 8.23
CA PHE A 50 1.32 -7.51 8.66
C PHE A 50 1.07 -6.52 7.49
N VAL A 51 0.95 -7.04 6.27
CA VAL A 51 0.56 -6.23 5.11
C VAL A 51 -0.95 -6.18 5.01
N GLU A 52 -1.49 -5.00 4.71
CA GLU A 52 -2.87 -4.84 4.27
C GLU A 52 -2.91 -4.42 2.80
N ILE A 53 -3.71 -5.15 1.99
CA ILE A 53 -3.99 -4.79 0.60
C ILE A 53 -5.50 -4.76 0.41
N GLN A 54 -6.02 -3.59 0.06
CA GLN A 54 -7.44 -3.33 -0.04
C GLN A 54 -8.01 -3.66 -1.43
N SER A 55 -9.33 -3.62 -1.50
CA SER A 55 -10.08 -3.90 -2.72
C SER A 55 -9.67 -2.99 -3.89
N LYS A 56 -9.75 -3.54 -5.12
CA LYS A 56 -9.37 -2.82 -6.35
C LYS A 56 -7.88 -2.44 -6.43
N ALA A 57 -7.04 -2.95 -5.52
CA ALA A 57 -5.59 -2.83 -5.66
C ALA A 57 -5.02 -3.99 -6.48
N SER A 58 -3.94 -3.75 -7.21
CA SER A 58 -3.26 -4.76 -7.99
C SER A 58 -1.74 -4.71 -7.80
N ILE A 59 -1.13 -5.89 -7.65
CA ILE A 59 0.31 -6.09 -7.57
C ILE A 59 0.75 -6.89 -8.79
N GLY A 60 1.71 -6.38 -9.54
CA GLY A 60 2.28 -7.06 -10.71
C GLY A 60 3.10 -8.29 -10.34
N LYS A 61 3.70 -8.92 -11.36
CA LYS A 61 4.52 -10.14 -11.23
C LYS A 61 5.88 -9.84 -10.62
N ASN A 62 6.49 -10.84 -9.97
CA ASN A 62 7.83 -10.75 -9.39
C ASN A 62 8.04 -9.57 -8.42
N SER A 63 6.96 -9.01 -7.89
CA SER A 63 7.02 -7.85 -7.00
C SER A 63 7.08 -8.28 -5.54
N ARG A 64 7.70 -7.45 -4.70
CA ARG A 64 7.91 -7.75 -3.29
C ARG A 64 7.35 -6.63 -2.43
N ILE A 65 6.31 -6.91 -1.68
CA ILE A 65 5.72 -6.01 -0.69
C ILE A 65 6.21 -6.46 0.68
N GLN A 66 7.02 -5.64 1.32
CA GLN A 66 7.62 -5.98 2.61
C GLN A 66 6.63 -5.78 3.77
N SER A 67 7.01 -6.23 4.97
CA SER A 67 6.14 -6.21 6.15
C SER A 67 5.63 -4.80 6.49
N HIS A 68 4.45 -4.77 7.11
CA HIS A 68 3.80 -3.55 7.61
C HIS A 68 3.45 -2.52 6.53
N CYS A 69 3.35 -2.93 5.26
CA CYS A 69 2.87 -2.03 4.21
C CYS A 69 1.34 -1.92 4.24
N PHE A 70 0.85 -0.72 3.96
CA PHE A 70 -0.55 -0.45 3.72
C PHE A 70 -0.74 -0.04 2.26
N VAL A 71 -1.44 -0.88 1.49
CA VAL A 71 -1.77 -0.66 0.08
C VAL A 71 -3.27 -0.42 -0.02
N CYS A 72 -3.66 0.83 -0.06
CA CYS A 72 -5.07 1.21 -0.10
C CYS A 72 -5.72 0.89 -1.45
N SER A 73 -7.03 1.02 -1.51
CA SER A 73 -7.81 0.84 -2.72
C SER A 73 -7.31 1.73 -3.87
N LEU A 74 -7.42 1.23 -5.10
CA LEU A 74 -7.04 1.92 -6.35
C LEU A 74 -5.52 2.09 -6.56
N VAL A 75 -4.68 1.37 -5.82
CA VAL A 75 -3.24 1.32 -6.06
C VAL A 75 -2.92 0.22 -7.06
N GLU A 76 -2.24 0.60 -8.14
CA GLU A 76 -1.70 -0.32 -9.14
C GLU A 76 -0.18 -0.31 -9.03
N ILE A 77 0.43 -1.46 -8.74
CA ILE A 77 1.89 -1.65 -8.68
C ILE A 77 2.29 -2.57 -9.83
N GLY A 78 3.23 -2.12 -10.65
CA GLY A 78 3.73 -2.86 -11.80
C GLY A 78 4.57 -4.08 -11.44
N ASP A 79 5.23 -4.65 -12.45
CA ASP A 79 6.05 -5.85 -12.34
C ASP A 79 7.43 -5.53 -11.75
N SER A 80 8.04 -6.52 -11.09
CA SER A 80 9.41 -6.46 -10.57
C SER A 80 9.67 -5.30 -9.62
N CYS A 81 8.64 -4.85 -8.89
CA CYS A 81 8.75 -3.76 -7.94
C CYS A 81 9.20 -4.24 -6.56
N PHE A 82 9.88 -3.37 -5.83
CA PHE A 82 10.21 -3.55 -4.43
C PHE A 82 9.56 -2.44 -3.58
N VAL A 83 8.69 -2.81 -2.66
CA VAL A 83 8.06 -1.90 -1.70
C VAL A 83 8.59 -2.24 -0.31
N GLY A 84 9.39 -1.33 0.23
CA GLY A 84 10.09 -1.49 1.51
C GLY A 84 9.14 -1.57 2.70
N HIS A 85 9.68 -1.90 3.88
CA HIS A 85 8.89 -2.08 5.10
C HIS A 85 8.15 -0.80 5.50
N GLY A 86 6.89 -0.93 5.92
CA GLY A 86 6.11 0.20 6.44
C GLY A 86 5.79 1.29 5.42
N VAL A 87 5.84 1.00 4.12
CA VAL A 87 5.38 1.94 3.10
C VAL A 87 3.87 2.08 3.17
N THR A 88 3.38 3.31 3.12
CA THR A 88 1.95 3.63 3.19
C THR A 88 1.50 4.34 1.92
N PHE A 89 0.48 3.81 1.27
CA PHE A 89 -0.20 4.47 0.17
C PHE A 89 -1.45 5.19 0.69
N VAL A 90 -1.76 6.33 0.10
CA VAL A 90 -2.90 7.18 0.44
C VAL A 90 -3.77 7.35 -0.80
N ASN A 91 -5.10 7.30 -0.67
CA ASN A 91 -6.03 7.53 -1.78
C ASN A 91 -7.01 8.68 -1.54
N ASP A 92 -7.11 9.17 -0.30
CA ASP A 92 -7.96 10.31 0.07
C ASP A 92 -7.09 11.51 0.49
N LEU A 93 -7.23 12.62 -0.20
CA LEU A 93 -6.48 13.85 0.07
C LEU A 93 -7.26 14.85 0.94
N PHE A 94 -8.37 14.43 1.53
CA PHE A 94 -9.20 15.29 2.40
C PHE A 94 -9.56 16.63 1.76
N LYS A 95 -10.00 16.60 0.50
CA LYS A 95 -10.24 17.78 -0.35
C LYS A 95 -11.08 18.86 0.34
N ASP A 96 -12.06 18.43 1.15
CA ASP A 96 -12.93 19.32 1.91
C ASP A 96 -12.53 19.44 3.39
N GLY A 97 -11.26 19.20 3.72
CA GLY A 97 -10.73 19.23 5.09
C GLY A 97 -11.22 18.10 5.99
N LYS A 98 -11.78 17.03 5.44
CA LYS A 98 -12.28 15.84 6.14
C LYS A 98 -12.23 14.63 5.22
N PRO A 99 -12.27 13.40 5.77
CA PRO A 99 -12.33 12.19 4.98
C PRO A 99 -13.50 12.19 4.00
N SER A 100 -13.25 11.71 2.78
CA SER A 100 -14.27 11.54 1.75
C SER A 100 -15.35 10.57 2.23
N LYS A 101 -16.61 10.94 2.02
CA LYS A 101 -17.76 10.09 2.37
C LYS A 101 -18.04 9.01 1.33
N ASP A 102 -17.48 9.17 0.13
CA ASP A 102 -17.73 8.32 -1.03
C ASP A 102 -16.40 7.85 -1.63
N GLU A 103 -16.31 6.54 -1.88
CA GLU A 103 -15.13 5.95 -2.54
C GLU A 103 -14.88 6.51 -3.95
N ARG A 104 -15.87 7.09 -4.59
CA ARG A 104 -15.73 7.74 -5.91
C ARG A 104 -14.84 8.98 -5.88
N ASP A 105 -14.62 9.55 -4.70
CA ASP A 105 -13.74 10.69 -4.50
C ASP A 105 -12.27 10.29 -4.25
N TRP A 106 -12.00 8.97 -4.07
CA TRP A 106 -10.65 8.48 -3.90
C TRP A 106 -9.88 8.51 -5.22
N LEU A 107 -8.60 8.78 -5.11
CA LEU A 107 -7.72 8.95 -6.26
C LEU A 107 -6.76 7.76 -6.43
N PRO A 108 -6.53 7.31 -7.68
CA PRO A 108 -5.66 6.18 -7.95
C PRO A 108 -4.18 6.55 -7.84
N THR A 109 -3.37 5.55 -7.46
CA THR A 109 -1.91 5.58 -7.56
C THR A 109 -1.44 4.56 -8.59
N LYS A 110 -0.52 4.94 -9.47
CA LYS A 110 0.06 4.04 -10.47
C LYS A 110 1.57 4.01 -10.35
N ILE A 111 2.08 2.85 -9.99
CA ILE A 111 3.52 2.57 -9.91
C ILE A 111 3.91 1.75 -11.13
N GLY A 112 4.87 2.25 -11.90
CA GLY A 112 5.40 1.55 -13.07
C GLY A 112 6.16 0.27 -12.70
N ASN A 113 6.83 -0.31 -13.68
CA ASN A 113 7.63 -1.52 -13.48
C ASN A 113 9.01 -1.19 -12.89
N GLU A 114 9.63 -2.17 -12.23
CA GLU A 114 11.01 -2.06 -11.70
C GLU A 114 11.21 -0.88 -10.73
N VAL A 115 10.15 -0.41 -10.08
CA VAL A 115 10.22 0.68 -9.10
C VAL A 115 10.64 0.13 -7.74
N SER A 116 11.57 0.82 -7.09
CA SER A 116 11.98 0.53 -5.72
C SER A 116 11.55 1.65 -4.78
N ILE A 117 10.75 1.33 -3.77
CA ILE A 117 10.28 2.28 -2.76
C ILE A 117 10.91 1.93 -1.42
N GLY A 118 11.70 2.85 -0.88
CA GLY A 118 12.38 2.70 0.40
C GLY A 118 11.42 2.66 1.60
N SER A 119 11.84 1.98 2.65
CA SER A 119 11.04 1.76 3.86
C SER A 119 10.52 3.05 4.48
N GLY A 120 9.33 3.02 5.05
CA GLY A 120 8.71 4.14 5.75
C GLY A 120 8.30 5.31 4.84
N SER A 121 8.29 5.12 3.52
CA SER A 121 7.83 6.17 2.60
C SER A 121 6.31 6.26 2.57
N THR A 122 5.79 7.47 2.30
CA THR A 122 4.37 7.73 2.07
C THR A 122 4.15 8.14 0.62
N ILE A 123 3.23 7.45 -0.06
CA ILE A 123 2.92 7.67 -1.47
C ILE A 123 1.50 8.19 -1.59
N LEU A 124 1.35 9.42 -2.02
CA LEU A 124 0.08 10.04 -2.34
C LEU A 124 -0.43 9.55 -3.71
N PRO A 125 -1.68 9.87 -4.11
CA PRO A 125 -2.20 9.58 -5.44
C PRO A 125 -1.34 10.21 -6.54
N VAL A 126 -0.41 9.44 -7.07
CA VAL A 126 0.58 9.89 -8.06
C VAL A 126 0.87 8.78 -9.08
N LYS A 127 1.54 9.15 -10.16
CA LYS A 127 2.16 8.21 -11.11
C LYS A 127 3.67 8.22 -10.93
N ILE A 128 4.26 7.03 -10.82
CA ILE A 128 5.72 6.85 -10.77
C ILE A 128 6.13 6.06 -12.00
N CYS A 129 6.97 6.63 -12.86
CA CYS A 129 7.44 5.95 -14.06
C CYS A 129 8.37 4.78 -13.73
N ASP A 130 8.57 3.90 -14.71
CA ASP A 130 9.38 2.69 -14.58
C ASP A 130 10.80 2.98 -14.09
N GLY A 131 11.35 2.07 -13.31
CA GLY A 131 12.73 2.08 -12.83
C GLY A 131 13.10 3.23 -11.91
N CYS A 132 12.13 3.93 -11.31
CA CYS A 132 12.39 4.94 -10.28
C CYS A 132 12.80 4.31 -8.95
N VAL A 133 13.60 5.05 -8.19
CA VAL A 133 13.96 4.73 -6.81
C VAL A 133 13.47 5.84 -5.90
N VAL A 134 12.68 5.50 -4.90
CA VAL A 134 12.25 6.39 -3.83
C VAL A 134 13.04 6.05 -2.57
N GLY A 135 13.78 7.01 -2.03
CA GLY A 135 14.56 6.84 -0.80
C GLY A 135 13.67 6.60 0.42
N ALA A 136 14.20 5.90 1.43
CA ALA A 136 13.48 5.62 2.67
C ALA A 136 12.97 6.91 3.35
N GLY A 137 11.81 6.83 4.00
CA GLY A 137 11.20 7.96 4.73
C GLY A 137 10.74 9.13 3.84
N SER A 138 10.64 8.92 2.53
CA SER A 138 10.23 9.98 1.60
C SER A 138 8.70 10.13 1.54
N VAL A 139 8.25 11.35 1.20
CA VAL A 139 6.83 11.62 0.93
C VAL A 139 6.68 12.06 -0.53
N VAL A 140 6.08 11.18 -1.35
CA VAL A 140 5.87 11.44 -2.77
C VAL A 140 4.50 12.09 -2.97
N VAL A 141 4.50 13.37 -3.32
CA VAL A 141 3.29 14.21 -3.44
C VAL A 141 2.98 14.62 -4.89
N ARG A 142 3.83 14.23 -5.84
CA ARG A 142 3.70 14.57 -7.27
C ARG A 142 4.17 13.42 -8.13
N ASP A 143 3.71 13.39 -9.37
CA ASP A 143 4.14 12.41 -10.36
C ASP A 143 5.67 12.45 -10.54
N LEU A 144 6.27 11.25 -10.58
CA LEU A 144 7.68 11.07 -10.92
C LEU A 144 7.78 10.60 -12.37
N THR A 145 8.02 11.54 -13.28
CA THR A 145 7.98 11.30 -14.74
C THR A 145 9.35 11.04 -15.36
N ILE A 146 10.41 11.20 -14.58
CA ILE A 146 11.79 11.00 -15.04
C ILE A 146 12.39 9.87 -14.22
N ARG A 147 12.94 8.84 -14.89
CA ARG A 147 13.64 7.75 -14.24
C ARG A 147 14.82 8.30 -13.43
N GLY A 148 14.81 8.03 -12.12
CA GLY A 148 15.79 8.62 -11.22
C GLY A 148 15.63 8.19 -9.77
N VAL A 149 16.50 8.70 -8.92
CA VAL A 149 16.45 8.57 -7.47
C VAL A 149 15.81 9.82 -6.90
N TYR A 150 14.76 9.63 -6.12
CA TYR A 150 14.01 10.69 -5.44
C TYR A 150 14.06 10.47 -3.94
N ALA A 151 14.20 11.52 -3.15
CA ALA A 151 14.17 11.42 -1.70
C ALA A 151 13.69 12.71 -1.03
N GLY A 152 13.27 12.58 0.23
CA GLY A 152 12.89 13.69 1.11
C GLY A 152 11.39 13.88 1.28
N ASN A 153 11.01 14.91 2.02
CA ASN A 153 9.64 15.33 2.27
C ASN A 153 9.49 16.83 1.96
N PRO A 154 8.83 17.21 0.85
CA PRO A 154 8.40 16.35 -0.23
C PRO A 154 9.59 15.76 -1.02
N ALA A 155 9.40 14.58 -1.63
CA ALA A 155 10.43 13.91 -2.43
C ALA A 155 10.82 14.74 -3.64
N LYS A 156 12.15 14.90 -3.85
CA LYS A 156 12.74 15.63 -4.98
C LYS A 156 13.74 14.74 -5.72
N LEU A 157 13.92 14.98 -7.00
CA LEU A 157 14.93 14.29 -7.80
C LEU A 157 16.33 14.60 -7.26
N ILE A 158 17.04 13.55 -6.86
CA ILE A 158 18.44 13.62 -6.40
C ILE A 158 19.39 13.43 -7.58
N ARG A 159 19.12 12.41 -8.42
CA ARG A 159 19.89 12.11 -9.63
C ARG A 159 19.10 11.28 -10.62
N LYS A 160 19.41 11.39 -11.89
CA LYS A 160 18.90 10.49 -12.95
C LYS A 160 19.63 9.14 -12.93
N ILE A 161 19.01 8.08 -13.40
CA ILE A 161 19.58 6.73 -13.57
C ILE A 161 19.13 6.14 -14.91
#